data_13ca8c33eebec62df67c4c2fea10e3a0
#
_entry.id   13ca8c33eebec62df67c4c2fea10e3a0
#
_cell.length_a   1.000
_cell.length_b   1.000
_cell.length_c   1.000
_cell.angle_alpha   90.00
_cell.angle_beta   90.00
_cell.angle_gamma   90.00
#
_symmetry.space_group_name_H-M   'P 1'
#
loop_
_entity.id
_entity.type
_entity.pdbx_description
1 polymer ?
#
loop_
_entity_poly.entity_id
_entity_poly.type
_entity_poly.pdbx_seq_one_letter_code
_entity_poly.pdbx_strand_id
1 'polypeptide(L)'
;MLSYYLRLASKSFRRTPGLTGLMICAIACGIGACIVTLTVYHAVSGNPIWWKNNVLYAVTMDSWDPTQPADSDNPTLPPPQLTYRDATYLMTSSIPKHKAIMTQLLGMLSGARGQRAPVPVMTRATTADFFPMFDVPFEFGGGWNAAADQGPGPVMVLSHTENEKLFGGANSVGQTLIWNGRQFRIIGVLKEWQPAPRFYDLNEGGGFSRTEDAYVPFNWAPTLQQMPSGHMDSWGTQSITNYQEFINSESNWIEMWVELPTAASRADMLAFMNSYWAEQRKAGRFQRPINNHLTNVGDWLKVNHVVSADNSILLRLAFAFLAVCLINTIGILLAKFLKRSAVTGLLRALGASRRQIFWQHLVEVGAIAAAGATAGVVVGIIGLKAVQALYDTGNSDFGGSNYAALAHFDPVGIAWALGLAALSTVAAGLYPAWTIGRLPPSRYLKSQ
;
A
#
# COMPACT_ATOMS: atom_id res chain seq x y z
N MET A 1 25.67 -30.42 -26.35
CA MET A 1 24.87 -31.27 -25.46
C MET A 1 23.50 -30.62 -25.09
N LEU A 2 23.44 -29.38 -24.56
CA LEU A 2 22.21 -28.72 -24.20
C LEU A 2 21.21 -28.56 -25.34
N SER A 3 21.67 -28.11 -26.52
CA SER A 3 20.83 -27.96 -27.72
C SER A 3 20.17 -29.28 -28.19
N TYR A 4 20.87 -30.40 -28.01
CA TYR A 4 20.34 -31.72 -28.30
C TYR A 4 19.21 -32.10 -27.34
N TYR A 5 19.38 -31.86 -26.00
CA TYR A 5 18.37 -32.13 -25.01
C TYR A 5 17.14 -31.21 -25.19
N LEU A 6 17.32 -29.95 -25.56
CA LEU A 6 16.22 -29.03 -25.89
C LEU A 6 15.39 -29.49 -27.09
N ARG A 7 16.05 -30.01 -28.15
CA ARG A 7 15.32 -30.62 -29.29
C ARG A 7 14.53 -31.85 -28.87
N LEU A 8 15.09 -32.68 -28.00
CA LEU A 8 14.38 -33.85 -27.46
C LEU A 8 13.17 -33.41 -26.58
N ALA A 9 13.30 -32.38 -25.78
CA ALA A 9 12.21 -31.81 -24.99
C ALA A 9 11.10 -31.26 -25.89
N SER A 10 11.41 -30.52 -26.95
CA SER A 10 10.40 -30.01 -27.90
C SER A 10 9.64 -31.15 -28.63
N LYS A 11 10.32 -32.25 -29.02
CA LYS A 11 9.66 -33.45 -29.57
C LYS A 11 8.78 -34.13 -28.52
N SER A 12 9.20 -34.12 -27.24
CA SER A 12 8.39 -34.64 -26.13
C SER A 12 7.09 -33.85 -25.94
N PHE A 13 7.14 -32.54 -26.04
CA PHE A 13 5.96 -31.67 -25.92
C PHE A 13 4.92 -31.95 -27.00
N ARG A 14 5.36 -32.15 -28.23
CA ARG A 14 4.48 -32.49 -29.38
C ARG A 14 3.85 -33.86 -29.28
N ARG A 15 4.45 -34.81 -28.55
CA ARG A 15 3.90 -36.18 -28.39
C ARG A 15 2.83 -36.27 -27.28
N THR A 16 2.86 -35.40 -26.28
CA THR A 16 1.91 -35.36 -25.17
C THR A 16 1.45 -33.93 -24.89
N PRO A 17 0.80 -33.26 -25.86
CA PRO A 17 0.52 -31.83 -25.75
C PRO A 17 -0.45 -31.53 -24.61
N GLY A 18 -1.48 -32.34 -24.40
CA GLY A 18 -2.47 -32.14 -23.33
C GLY A 18 -1.85 -32.18 -21.92
N LEU A 19 -1.02 -33.20 -21.63
CA LEU A 19 -0.35 -33.32 -20.34
C LEU A 19 0.66 -32.19 -20.11
N THR A 20 1.41 -31.80 -21.17
CA THR A 20 2.37 -30.73 -21.08
C THR A 20 1.67 -29.37 -20.88
N GLY A 21 0.57 -29.13 -21.61
CA GLY A 21 -0.26 -27.95 -21.45
C GLY A 21 -0.87 -27.84 -20.05
N LEU A 22 -1.38 -28.95 -19.52
CA LEU A 22 -1.94 -29.00 -18.15
C LEU A 22 -0.87 -28.66 -17.09
N MET A 23 0.36 -29.16 -17.22
CA MET A 23 1.46 -28.84 -16.31
C MET A 23 1.86 -27.36 -16.38
N ILE A 24 2.00 -26.82 -17.62
CA ILE A 24 2.30 -25.41 -17.82
C ILE A 24 1.20 -24.52 -17.22
N CYS A 25 -0.07 -24.87 -17.45
CA CYS A 25 -1.21 -24.15 -16.92
C CYS A 25 -1.25 -24.17 -15.37
N ALA A 26 -1.04 -25.35 -14.76
CA ALA A 26 -1.00 -25.48 -13.30
C ALA A 26 0.11 -24.62 -12.67
N ILE A 27 1.32 -24.66 -13.25
CA ILE A 27 2.46 -23.83 -12.79
C ILE A 27 2.14 -22.35 -12.99
N ALA A 28 1.58 -21.98 -14.15
CA ALA A 28 1.26 -20.58 -14.47
C ALA A 28 0.20 -20.00 -13.52
N CYS A 29 -0.85 -20.76 -13.22
CA CYS A 29 -1.89 -20.33 -12.26
C CYS A 29 -1.31 -20.17 -10.84
N GLY A 30 -0.50 -21.12 -10.39
CA GLY A 30 0.13 -21.06 -9.07
C GLY A 30 1.08 -19.84 -8.92
N ILE A 31 1.94 -19.62 -9.92
CA ILE A 31 2.87 -18.48 -9.94
C ILE A 31 2.10 -17.17 -10.10
N GLY A 32 1.13 -17.10 -11.00
CA GLY A 32 0.32 -15.90 -11.22
C GLY A 32 -0.42 -15.48 -9.96
N ALA A 33 -1.04 -16.42 -9.25
CA ALA A 33 -1.70 -16.16 -7.96
C ALA A 33 -0.69 -15.62 -6.92
N CYS A 34 0.50 -16.22 -6.82
CA CYS A 34 1.54 -15.74 -5.90
C CYS A 34 2.01 -14.33 -6.27
N ILE A 35 2.20 -14.02 -7.56
CA ILE A 35 2.63 -12.68 -8.00
C ILE A 35 1.58 -11.65 -7.59
N VAL A 36 0.30 -11.87 -7.90
CA VAL A 36 -0.79 -10.95 -7.56
C VAL A 36 -0.84 -10.74 -6.04
N THR A 37 -0.89 -11.82 -5.27
CA THR A 37 -1.06 -11.73 -3.82
C THR A 37 0.17 -11.13 -3.14
N LEU A 38 1.38 -11.47 -3.60
CA LEU A 38 2.62 -10.92 -3.05
C LEU A 38 2.76 -9.42 -3.36
N THR A 39 2.43 -8.99 -4.60
CA THR A 39 2.46 -7.58 -5.00
C THR A 39 1.47 -6.77 -4.18
N VAL A 40 0.22 -7.23 -4.06
CA VAL A 40 -0.79 -6.56 -3.23
C VAL A 40 -0.36 -6.54 -1.75
N TYR A 41 0.14 -7.66 -1.23
CA TYR A 41 0.63 -7.72 0.15
C TYR A 41 1.77 -6.73 0.42
N HIS A 42 2.77 -6.64 -0.44
CA HIS A 42 3.86 -5.68 -0.31
C HIS A 42 3.39 -4.23 -0.40
N ALA A 43 2.49 -3.93 -1.32
CA ALA A 43 1.93 -2.59 -1.47
C ALA A 43 1.11 -2.17 -0.23
N VAL A 44 0.34 -3.12 0.36
CA VAL A 44 -0.50 -2.86 1.54
C VAL A 44 0.31 -2.81 2.84
N SER A 45 1.35 -3.66 2.97
CA SER A 45 2.12 -3.80 4.22
C SER A 45 3.38 -2.95 4.28
N GLY A 46 3.74 -2.28 3.18
CA GLY A 46 4.92 -1.41 3.13
C GLY A 46 4.73 -0.12 3.94
N ASN A 47 5.80 0.33 4.61
CA ASN A 47 5.87 1.69 5.11
C ASN A 47 6.37 2.61 3.98
N PRO A 48 5.53 3.50 3.43
CA PRO A 48 5.90 4.30 2.26
C PRO A 48 6.96 5.37 2.54
N ILE A 49 7.26 5.62 3.82
CA ILE A 49 8.28 6.58 4.26
C ILE A 49 9.24 5.91 5.27
N TRP A 50 9.66 4.67 4.97
CA TRP A 50 10.47 3.83 5.86
C TRP A 50 11.77 4.50 6.35
N TRP A 51 12.36 5.40 5.54
CA TRP A 51 13.59 6.13 5.89
C TRP A 51 13.39 7.16 7.01
N LYS A 52 12.15 7.62 7.22
CA LYS A 52 11.78 8.52 8.33
C LYS A 52 11.02 7.81 9.45
N ASN A 53 10.90 6.49 9.43
CA ASN A 53 10.11 5.74 10.41
C ASN A 53 10.46 6.04 11.87
N ASN A 54 11.74 6.28 12.14
CA ASN A 54 12.24 6.50 13.50
C ASN A 54 12.24 7.96 13.94
N VAL A 55 11.76 8.87 13.11
CA VAL A 55 11.73 10.31 13.40
C VAL A 55 10.35 10.93 13.24
N LEU A 56 9.43 10.29 12.51
CA LEU A 56 8.05 10.73 12.33
C LEU A 56 7.13 10.01 13.30
N TYR A 57 6.28 10.79 13.98
CA TYR A 57 5.34 10.27 14.96
C TYR A 57 3.96 10.88 14.78
N ALA A 58 2.93 10.04 14.71
CA ALA A 58 1.55 10.44 14.92
C ALA A 58 1.34 10.78 16.39
N VAL A 59 0.63 11.87 16.65
CA VAL A 59 0.34 12.36 18.00
C VAL A 59 -1.10 12.03 18.35
N THR A 60 -1.30 11.28 19.44
CA THR A 60 -2.64 10.96 19.94
C THR A 60 -2.73 11.21 21.44
N MET A 61 -3.89 11.67 21.88
CA MET A 61 -4.20 11.95 23.29
C MET A 61 -5.60 11.42 23.64
N ASP A 62 -5.75 10.89 24.85
CA ASP A 62 -7.02 10.31 25.28
C ASP A 62 -7.92 11.36 25.98
N SER A 63 -8.59 12.17 25.15
CA SER A 63 -9.61 13.13 25.57
C SER A 63 -11.04 12.55 25.55
N TRP A 64 -11.16 11.23 25.41
CA TRP A 64 -12.43 10.55 25.16
C TRP A 64 -13.31 10.37 26.40
N ASP A 65 -14.50 9.82 26.17
CA ASP A 65 -15.52 9.48 27.20
C ASP A 65 -14.91 8.68 28.36
N PRO A 66 -15.11 9.11 29.61
CA PRO A 66 -14.57 8.38 30.77
C PRO A 66 -15.15 6.98 30.94
N THR A 67 -16.34 6.71 30.39
CA THR A 67 -17.09 5.47 30.60
C THR A 67 -16.99 4.48 29.47
N GLN A 68 -16.64 4.93 28.26
CA GLN A 68 -16.57 4.10 27.07
C GLN A 68 -15.24 4.34 26.32
N PRO A 69 -14.63 3.32 25.73
CA PRO A 69 -13.43 3.50 24.90
C PRO A 69 -13.77 4.17 23.56
N ALA A 70 -12.78 4.81 22.95
CA ALA A 70 -12.90 5.36 21.60
C ALA A 70 -13.05 4.25 20.53
N ASP A 71 -12.37 3.15 20.76
CA ASP A 71 -12.42 1.94 19.92
C ASP A 71 -12.84 0.75 20.80
N SER A 72 -13.93 0.09 20.46
CA SER A 72 -14.44 -1.09 21.19
C SER A 72 -13.55 -2.30 21.00
N ASP A 73 -12.88 -2.41 19.84
CA ASP A 73 -12.00 -3.55 19.51
C ASP A 73 -10.63 -3.40 20.18
N ASN A 74 -10.21 -2.14 20.44
CA ASN A 74 -8.97 -1.80 21.13
C ASN A 74 -9.17 -0.76 22.24
N PRO A 75 -9.78 -1.14 23.37
CA PRO A 75 -10.21 -0.21 24.43
C PRO A 75 -9.08 0.61 25.09
N THR A 76 -7.84 0.22 24.87
CA THR A 76 -6.65 0.88 25.42
C THR A 76 -6.09 1.97 24.50
N LEU A 77 -6.57 2.08 23.27
CA LEU A 77 -6.10 3.09 22.33
C LEU A 77 -6.83 4.41 22.55
N PRO A 78 -6.12 5.55 22.47
CA PRO A 78 -6.74 6.86 22.41
C PRO A 78 -7.41 7.08 21.04
N PRO A 79 -8.30 8.09 20.90
CA PRO A 79 -8.80 8.52 19.62
C PRO A 79 -7.66 8.76 18.63
N PRO A 80 -7.80 8.41 17.34
CA PRO A 80 -6.75 8.61 16.35
C PRO A 80 -6.55 10.08 15.96
N GLN A 81 -7.51 10.92 16.25
CA GLN A 81 -7.53 12.35 15.97
C GLN A 81 -7.57 13.17 17.27
N LEU A 82 -7.23 14.44 17.16
CA LEU A 82 -7.24 15.42 18.26
C LEU A 82 -8.42 16.38 18.13
N THR A 83 -8.81 17.00 19.27
CA THR A 83 -9.70 18.16 19.24
C THR A 83 -8.95 19.40 18.71
N TYR A 84 -9.70 20.40 18.26
CA TYR A 84 -9.09 21.67 17.82
C TYR A 84 -8.25 22.34 18.92
N ARG A 85 -8.74 22.34 20.16
CA ARG A 85 -8.02 22.91 21.31
C ARG A 85 -6.72 22.18 21.58
N ASP A 86 -6.74 20.86 21.58
CA ASP A 86 -5.56 20.05 21.88
C ASP A 86 -4.50 20.20 20.77
N ALA A 87 -4.93 20.10 19.51
CA ALA A 87 -4.05 20.25 18.37
C ALA A 87 -3.38 21.66 18.33
N THR A 88 -4.18 22.71 18.51
CA THR A 88 -3.65 24.09 18.49
C THR A 88 -2.72 24.38 19.67
N TYR A 89 -2.99 23.82 20.86
CA TYR A 89 -2.06 23.93 21.99
C TYR A 89 -0.74 23.20 21.70
N LEU A 90 -0.80 21.97 21.22
CA LEU A 90 0.41 21.20 20.91
C LEU A 90 1.25 21.85 19.81
N MET A 91 0.63 22.58 18.90
CA MET A 91 1.35 23.41 17.90
C MET A 91 2.16 24.55 18.50
N THR A 92 1.97 24.91 19.77
CA THR A 92 2.82 25.92 20.44
C THR A 92 4.19 25.37 20.84
N SER A 93 4.37 24.04 20.88
CA SER A 93 5.65 23.42 21.23
C SER A 93 6.76 23.76 20.23
N SER A 94 7.93 24.10 20.73
CA SER A 94 9.15 24.29 19.91
C SER A 94 10.06 23.07 19.86
N ILE A 95 9.66 21.96 20.46
CA ILE A 95 10.45 20.72 20.55
C ILE A 95 10.59 20.01 19.20
N PRO A 96 9.51 19.82 18.42
CA PRO A 96 9.63 19.15 17.12
C PRO A 96 10.42 19.99 16.12
N LYS A 97 11.21 19.31 15.26
CA LYS A 97 11.87 19.95 14.11
C LYS A 97 10.84 20.46 13.11
N HIS A 98 9.85 19.62 12.79
CA HIS A 98 8.67 19.93 11.99
C HIS A 98 7.42 19.41 12.72
N LYS A 99 6.31 20.13 12.58
CA LYS A 99 5.02 19.80 13.17
C LYS A 99 3.90 20.21 12.23
N ALA A 100 2.97 19.31 11.97
CA ALA A 100 1.83 19.59 11.11
C ALA A 100 0.53 19.12 11.74
N ILE A 101 -0.46 19.99 11.68
CA ILE A 101 -1.86 19.62 11.88
C ILE A 101 -2.56 19.65 10.54
N MET A 102 -3.57 18.80 10.40
CA MET A 102 -4.26 18.69 9.12
C MET A 102 -5.69 18.17 9.30
N THR A 103 -6.51 18.54 8.32
CA THR A 103 -7.87 18.02 8.15
C THR A 103 -8.24 18.07 6.67
N GLN A 104 -9.26 17.33 6.29
CA GLN A 104 -9.76 17.33 4.93
C GLN A 104 -10.99 18.23 4.80
N LEU A 105 -11.06 19.01 3.72
CA LEU A 105 -12.16 19.90 3.40
C LEU A 105 -12.69 19.60 2.00
N LEU A 106 -14.00 19.55 1.85
CA LEU A 106 -14.63 19.54 0.53
C LEU A 106 -14.76 21.00 0.04
N GLY A 107 -14.10 21.33 -1.06
CA GLY A 107 -14.14 22.66 -1.64
C GLY A 107 -14.70 22.66 -3.04
N MET A 108 -15.19 23.84 -3.48
CA MET A 108 -15.57 24.09 -4.86
C MET A 108 -14.48 24.91 -5.54
N LEU A 109 -13.83 24.33 -6.57
CA LEU A 109 -12.74 24.97 -7.31
C LEU A 109 -13.24 25.41 -8.69
N SER A 110 -12.93 26.66 -9.05
CA SER A 110 -13.24 27.20 -10.37
C SER A 110 -12.08 28.03 -10.92
N GLY A 111 -12.06 28.20 -12.25
CA GLY A 111 -11.07 29.06 -12.91
C GLY A 111 -11.22 30.52 -12.53
N ALA A 112 -10.11 31.26 -12.54
CA ALA A 112 -10.16 32.71 -12.41
C ALA A 112 -11.08 33.31 -13.49
N ARG A 113 -11.93 34.24 -13.10
CA ARG A 113 -12.92 34.93 -13.97
C ARG A 113 -14.10 34.07 -14.45
N GLY A 114 -14.44 32.96 -13.76
CA GLY A 114 -15.61 32.16 -14.13
C GLY A 114 -15.47 31.40 -15.46
N GLN A 115 -14.25 31.21 -15.94
CA GLN A 115 -13.97 30.52 -17.22
C GLN A 115 -14.28 29.00 -17.19
N ARG A 116 -14.51 28.42 -16.02
CA ARG A 116 -14.91 27.03 -15.84
C ARG A 116 -15.98 26.91 -14.76
N ALA A 117 -16.94 26.04 -14.98
CA ALA A 117 -17.92 25.70 -13.94
C ALA A 117 -17.17 25.21 -12.66
N PRO A 118 -17.68 25.54 -11.46
CA PRO A 118 -17.13 25.05 -10.21
C PRO A 118 -17.17 23.51 -10.19
N VAL A 119 -16.04 22.90 -9.86
CA VAL A 119 -15.92 21.45 -9.65
C VAL A 119 -15.60 21.17 -8.19
N PRO A 120 -16.16 20.14 -7.62
CA PRO A 120 -15.82 19.74 -6.26
C PRO A 120 -14.41 19.13 -6.22
N VAL A 121 -13.64 19.52 -5.21
CA VAL A 121 -12.28 19.04 -4.97
C VAL A 121 -12.07 18.70 -3.51
N MET A 122 -11.33 17.64 -3.25
CA MET A 122 -10.87 17.34 -1.90
C MET A 122 -9.61 18.15 -1.61
N THR A 123 -9.65 18.93 -0.55
CA THR A 123 -8.58 19.86 -0.19
C THR A 123 -8.02 19.51 1.17
N ARG A 124 -6.71 19.40 1.31
CA ARG A 124 -6.02 19.27 2.59
C ARG A 124 -5.74 20.65 3.17
N ALA A 125 -6.40 20.99 4.27
CA ALA A 125 -5.98 22.11 5.10
C ALA A 125 -4.88 21.65 6.05
N THR A 126 -3.67 22.21 5.93
CA THR A 126 -2.50 21.80 6.71
C THR A 126 -1.54 22.95 6.97
N THR A 127 -0.47 22.73 7.73
CA THR A 127 0.57 23.72 8.00
C THR A 127 1.76 23.57 7.06
N ALA A 128 2.59 24.61 6.94
CA ALA A 128 3.74 24.66 6.03
C ALA A 128 4.72 23.49 6.19
N ASP A 129 4.89 23.00 7.41
CA ASP A 129 5.79 21.90 7.74
C ASP A 129 5.36 20.55 7.16
N PHE A 130 4.12 20.41 6.67
CA PHE A 130 3.63 19.20 6.02
C PHE A 130 4.55 18.76 4.87
N PHE A 131 4.94 19.67 4.00
CA PHE A 131 5.72 19.35 2.81
C PHE A 131 7.13 18.86 3.13
N PRO A 132 7.97 19.56 3.91
CA PRO A 132 9.29 19.07 4.26
C PRO A 132 9.25 17.87 5.23
N MET A 133 8.24 17.77 6.10
CA MET A 133 8.11 16.67 7.04
C MET A 133 7.87 15.34 6.33
N PHE A 134 7.04 15.31 5.28
CA PHE A 134 6.71 14.11 4.52
C PHE A 134 7.51 13.97 3.22
N ASP A 135 8.53 14.80 2.99
CA ASP A 135 9.35 14.82 1.76
C ASP A 135 8.48 14.91 0.49
N VAL A 136 7.42 15.73 0.53
CA VAL A 136 6.48 15.87 -0.57
C VAL A 136 7.17 16.48 -1.79
N PRO A 137 7.24 15.78 -2.94
CA PRO A 137 7.98 16.25 -4.09
C PRO A 137 7.20 17.30 -4.89
N PHE A 138 7.88 18.37 -5.32
CA PHE A 138 7.31 19.39 -6.19
C PHE A 138 7.81 19.22 -7.62
N GLU A 139 6.93 19.47 -8.58
CA GLU A 139 7.25 19.60 -9.99
C GLU A 139 7.54 21.05 -10.34
N PHE A 140 6.69 21.97 -9.86
CA PHE A 140 6.86 23.40 -10.02
C PHE A 140 6.65 24.11 -8.70
N GLY A 141 7.43 25.19 -8.45
CA GLY A 141 7.29 26.01 -7.26
C GLY A 141 7.66 25.30 -5.95
N GLY A 142 6.85 25.48 -4.91
CA GLY A 142 7.07 24.91 -3.58
C GLY A 142 5.89 25.11 -2.64
N GLY A 143 6.06 24.69 -1.37
CA GLY A 143 5.10 24.96 -0.30
C GLY A 143 5.11 26.42 0.17
N TRP A 144 4.16 26.78 1.03
CA TRP A 144 4.14 28.07 1.69
C TRP A 144 5.06 28.09 2.91
N ASN A 145 5.26 29.25 3.47
CA ASN A 145 6.04 29.47 4.71
C ASN A 145 5.12 29.64 5.94
N ALA A 146 5.69 29.58 7.13
CA ALA A 146 4.95 29.71 8.39
C ALA A 146 4.16 31.03 8.52
N ALA A 147 4.51 32.09 7.82
CA ALA A 147 3.76 33.35 7.84
C ALA A 147 2.37 33.19 7.19
N ALA A 148 2.25 32.30 6.19
CA ALA A 148 0.97 32.00 5.58
C ALA A 148 0.06 31.14 6.47
N ASP A 149 0.62 30.45 7.45
CA ASP A 149 -0.17 29.73 8.47
C ASP A 149 -0.77 30.67 9.51
N GLN A 150 -0.04 31.70 9.93
CA GLN A 150 -0.46 32.61 11.00
C GLN A 150 -1.57 33.57 10.56
N GLY A 151 -1.43 34.17 9.38
CA GLY A 151 -2.51 34.93 8.76
C GLY A 151 -2.84 34.24 7.44
N PRO A 152 -3.95 33.51 7.34
CA PRO A 152 -4.11 32.54 6.25
C PRO A 152 -3.92 33.20 4.89
N GLY A 153 -2.71 33.02 4.33
CA GLY A 153 -2.35 33.53 3.01
C GLY A 153 -3.22 32.86 1.97
N PRO A 154 -3.77 33.57 0.99
CA PRO A 154 -4.57 32.97 -0.06
C PRO A 154 -3.68 32.26 -1.09
N VAL A 155 -2.99 31.23 -0.64
CA VAL A 155 -2.06 30.40 -1.42
C VAL A 155 -2.53 28.96 -1.46
N MET A 156 -2.23 28.30 -2.58
CA MET A 156 -2.64 26.93 -2.83
C MET A 156 -1.51 26.17 -3.50
N VAL A 157 -1.37 24.88 -3.15
CA VAL A 157 -0.57 23.92 -3.88
C VAL A 157 -1.52 22.93 -4.55
N LEU A 158 -1.32 22.63 -5.82
CA LEU A 158 -2.12 21.66 -6.55
C LEU A 158 -1.43 20.29 -6.58
N SER A 159 -2.23 19.23 -6.59
CA SER A 159 -1.74 17.92 -6.96
C SER A 159 -1.35 17.86 -8.45
N HIS A 160 -0.52 16.89 -8.82
CA HIS A 160 -0.19 16.63 -10.23
C HIS A 160 -1.47 16.42 -11.06
N THR A 161 -2.34 15.54 -10.57
CA THR A 161 -3.59 15.17 -11.26
C THR A 161 -4.52 16.38 -11.49
N GLU A 162 -4.67 17.24 -10.48
CA GLU A 162 -5.54 18.40 -10.62
C GLU A 162 -4.92 19.47 -11.54
N ASN A 163 -3.59 19.64 -11.51
CA ASN A 163 -2.89 20.49 -12.46
C ASN A 163 -3.01 19.97 -13.91
N GLU A 164 -2.95 18.65 -14.12
CA GLU A 164 -3.20 18.04 -15.43
C GLU A 164 -4.62 18.37 -15.94
N LYS A 165 -5.64 18.20 -15.09
CA LYS A 165 -7.04 18.47 -15.45
C LYS A 165 -7.28 19.96 -15.78
N LEU A 166 -6.69 20.87 -15.00
CA LEU A 166 -6.95 22.30 -15.12
C LEU A 166 -6.05 22.99 -16.15
N PHE A 167 -4.80 22.57 -16.27
CA PHE A 167 -3.77 23.26 -17.03
C PHE A 167 -3.02 22.38 -18.04
N GLY A 168 -3.42 21.09 -18.20
CA GLY A 168 -2.78 20.17 -19.14
C GLY A 168 -1.32 19.91 -18.79
N GLY A 169 -0.96 19.89 -17.50
CA GLY A 169 0.40 19.65 -17.01
C GLY A 169 1.36 20.84 -17.14
N ALA A 170 0.92 21.97 -17.68
CA ALA A 170 1.75 23.16 -17.77
C ALA A 170 2.04 23.76 -16.38
N ASN A 171 3.14 24.51 -16.26
CA ASN A 171 3.47 25.22 -15.03
C ASN A 171 2.40 26.29 -14.73
N SER A 172 1.57 26.04 -13.73
CA SER A 172 0.49 26.93 -13.28
C SER A 172 0.87 27.85 -12.13
N VAL A 173 2.13 27.80 -11.66
CA VAL A 173 2.60 28.65 -10.55
C VAL A 173 2.44 30.13 -10.90
N GLY A 174 1.87 30.89 -9.96
CA GLY A 174 1.55 32.31 -10.13
C GLY A 174 0.11 32.58 -10.66
N GLN A 175 -0.56 31.57 -11.22
CA GLN A 175 -1.96 31.69 -11.64
C GLN A 175 -2.90 31.71 -10.43
N THR A 176 -4.12 32.17 -10.65
CA THR A 176 -5.15 32.32 -9.61
C THR A 176 -6.33 31.41 -9.90
N LEU A 177 -6.81 30.72 -8.87
CA LEU A 177 -8.06 29.95 -8.88
C LEU A 177 -9.02 30.53 -7.83
N ILE A 178 -10.29 30.21 -7.96
CA ILE A 178 -11.31 30.52 -6.96
C ILE A 178 -11.66 29.24 -6.23
N TRP A 179 -11.39 29.20 -4.93
CA TRP A 179 -11.75 28.10 -4.04
C TRP A 179 -12.75 28.62 -3.00
N ASN A 180 -13.93 28.00 -2.91
CA ASN A 180 -15.01 28.41 -2.02
C ASN A 180 -15.33 29.94 -2.08
N GLY A 181 -15.35 30.49 -3.29
CA GLY A 181 -15.66 31.89 -3.54
C GLY A 181 -14.52 32.87 -3.25
N ARG A 182 -13.33 32.40 -2.86
CA ARG A 182 -12.15 33.25 -2.61
C ARG A 182 -11.03 32.94 -3.59
N GLN A 183 -10.27 33.97 -3.93
CA GLN A 183 -9.14 33.83 -4.85
C GLN A 183 -7.91 33.30 -4.12
N PHE A 184 -7.30 32.25 -4.69
CA PHE A 184 -6.05 31.65 -4.22
C PHE A 184 -5.02 31.69 -5.35
N ARG A 185 -3.79 32.05 -4.98
CA ARG A 185 -2.65 31.98 -5.91
C ARG A 185 -2.00 30.61 -5.80
N ILE A 186 -1.81 29.95 -6.93
CA ILE A 186 -1.03 28.72 -7.01
C ILE A 186 0.44 29.05 -6.81
N ILE A 187 1.08 28.45 -5.82
CA ILE A 187 2.50 28.65 -5.48
C ILE A 187 3.34 27.39 -5.73
N GLY A 188 2.71 26.25 -5.86
CA GLY A 188 3.37 24.99 -6.14
C GLY A 188 2.44 23.99 -6.82
N VAL A 189 3.05 23.07 -7.54
CA VAL A 189 2.41 21.89 -8.12
C VAL A 189 3.24 20.69 -7.69
N LEU A 190 2.60 19.69 -7.13
CA LEU A 190 3.25 18.46 -6.72
C LEU A 190 3.62 17.62 -7.95
N LYS A 191 4.69 16.83 -7.84
CA LYS A 191 4.84 15.65 -8.69
C LYS A 191 3.76 14.63 -8.34
N GLU A 192 3.63 13.59 -9.14
CA GLU A 192 2.80 12.45 -8.75
C GLU A 192 3.26 11.93 -7.38
N TRP A 193 2.41 12.14 -6.36
CA TRP A 193 2.68 11.77 -4.98
C TRP A 193 1.46 11.10 -4.39
N GLN A 194 1.55 9.79 -4.24
CA GLN A 194 0.48 8.96 -3.73
C GLN A 194 1.06 7.88 -2.83
N PRO A 195 1.42 8.24 -1.58
CA PRO A 195 1.93 7.25 -0.64
C PRO A 195 0.88 6.16 -0.40
N ALA A 196 1.27 4.92 -0.56
CA ALA A 196 0.45 3.75 -0.31
C ALA A 196 1.13 2.85 0.74
N PRO A 197 0.51 2.71 1.92
CA PRO A 197 -0.71 3.38 2.38
C PRO A 197 -0.52 4.89 2.65
N ARG A 198 -1.63 5.65 2.60
CA ARG A 198 -1.69 7.08 2.94
C ARG A 198 -1.57 7.27 4.46
N PHE A 199 -0.38 7.05 4.98
CA PHE A 199 -0.07 6.91 6.41
C PHE A 199 -0.42 8.14 7.25
N TYR A 200 -0.38 9.34 6.66
CA TYR A 200 -0.60 10.60 7.37
C TYR A 200 -2.08 10.85 7.72
N ASP A 201 -3.00 10.15 7.05
CA ASP A 201 -4.43 10.21 7.30
C ASP A 201 -5.08 8.88 6.93
N LEU A 202 -5.36 8.07 7.93
CA LEU A 202 -5.98 6.76 7.80
C LEU A 202 -7.50 6.78 8.06
N ASN A 203 -8.01 7.90 8.57
CA ASN A 203 -9.41 8.03 8.98
C ASN A 203 -10.32 8.31 7.77
N GLU A 204 -9.76 8.84 6.70
CA GLU A 204 -10.47 9.24 5.49
C GLU A 204 -10.41 8.15 4.41
N GLY A 205 -11.43 7.29 4.35
CA GLY A 205 -11.51 6.22 3.33
C GLY A 205 -10.42 5.15 3.45
N GLY A 206 -9.67 5.15 4.57
CA GLY A 206 -8.61 4.19 4.85
C GLY A 206 -7.28 4.52 4.16
N GLY A 207 -6.27 3.68 4.41
CA GLY A 207 -4.90 3.88 3.95
C GLY A 207 -4.70 3.86 2.42
N PHE A 208 -5.72 3.53 1.64
CA PHE A 208 -5.65 3.42 0.17
C PHE A 208 -6.56 4.41 -0.55
N SER A 209 -7.07 5.42 0.15
CA SER A 209 -7.78 6.53 -0.48
C SER A 209 -6.82 7.41 -1.30
N ARG A 210 -7.37 8.12 -2.29
CA ARG A 210 -6.59 9.08 -3.10
C ARG A 210 -6.06 10.20 -2.23
N THR A 211 -4.91 10.74 -2.62
CA THR A 211 -4.42 12.00 -2.06
C THR A 211 -5.30 13.16 -2.53
N GLU A 212 -5.21 14.26 -1.83
CA GLU A 212 -6.05 15.43 -2.07
C GLU A 212 -5.70 16.11 -3.40
N ASP A 213 -6.71 16.79 -3.98
CA ASP A 213 -6.56 17.54 -5.24
C ASP A 213 -5.79 18.86 -5.03
N ALA A 214 -5.91 19.46 -3.83
CA ALA A 214 -5.27 20.72 -3.48
C ALA A 214 -4.90 20.78 -1.99
N TYR A 215 -3.98 21.68 -1.66
CA TYR A 215 -3.49 21.94 -0.29
C TYR A 215 -3.58 23.42 -0.01
N VAL A 216 -4.08 23.78 1.19
CA VAL A 216 -4.21 25.18 1.65
C VAL A 216 -3.76 25.30 3.12
N PRO A 217 -3.37 26.52 3.59
CA PRO A 217 -3.06 26.72 4.99
C PRO A 217 -4.22 26.35 5.92
N PHE A 218 -3.90 25.66 7.04
CA PHE A 218 -4.90 25.11 7.98
C PHE A 218 -5.93 26.13 8.46
N ASN A 219 -5.49 27.36 8.74
CA ASN A 219 -6.35 28.40 9.30
C ASN A 219 -7.44 28.89 8.32
N TRP A 220 -7.47 28.41 7.08
CA TRP A 220 -8.61 28.63 6.20
C TRP A 220 -9.86 27.85 6.65
N ALA A 221 -9.72 26.72 7.32
CA ALA A 221 -10.86 25.98 7.88
C ALA A 221 -11.64 26.85 8.90
N PRO A 222 -11.03 27.37 9.98
CA PRO A 222 -11.74 28.27 10.90
C PRO A 222 -12.10 29.63 10.27
N THR A 223 -11.32 30.18 9.33
CA THR A 223 -11.61 31.43 8.66
C THR A 223 -12.89 31.37 7.81
N LEU A 224 -13.12 30.25 7.14
CA LEU A 224 -14.32 30.01 6.34
C LEU A 224 -15.45 29.37 7.17
N GLN A 225 -15.20 29.07 8.42
CA GLN A 225 -16.11 28.31 9.31
C GLN A 225 -16.57 27.00 8.64
N GLN A 226 -15.64 26.37 7.95
CA GLN A 226 -15.92 25.16 7.18
C GLN A 226 -15.75 23.92 8.05
N MET A 227 -16.79 23.09 8.10
CA MET A 227 -16.74 21.79 8.75
C MET A 227 -15.80 20.86 7.99
N PRO A 228 -15.05 19.98 8.69
CA PRO A 228 -14.27 18.94 8.04
C PRO A 228 -15.19 18.05 7.20
N SER A 229 -14.69 17.56 6.07
CA SER A 229 -15.45 16.66 5.18
C SER A 229 -15.17 15.20 5.46
N GLY A 230 -14.31 14.92 6.41
CA GLY A 230 -13.85 13.60 6.70
C GLY A 230 -14.39 12.99 8.00
N HIS A 231 -13.66 11.98 8.48
CA HIS A 231 -13.99 11.32 9.73
C HIS A 231 -13.92 12.29 10.89
N MET A 232 -14.95 12.27 11.71
CA MET A 232 -15.05 13.08 12.90
C MET A 232 -15.79 12.27 13.98
N ASP A 233 -15.14 12.11 15.11
CA ASP A 233 -15.72 11.45 16.25
C ASP A 233 -15.98 12.44 17.36
N SER A 234 -17.11 12.28 18.02
CA SER A 234 -17.44 13.05 19.22
C SER A 234 -18.11 12.17 20.25
N TRP A 235 -17.89 12.48 21.51
CA TRP A 235 -18.53 11.81 22.62
C TRP A 235 -19.38 12.79 23.46
N GLY A 236 -20.41 12.25 24.11
CA GLY A 236 -21.33 13.05 24.88
C GLY A 236 -22.38 13.78 24.03
N THR A 237 -23.39 14.29 24.71
CA THR A 237 -24.46 15.07 24.09
C THR A 237 -24.09 16.56 24.10
N GLN A 238 -23.29 16.99 23.12
CA GLN A 238 -23.01 18.42 22.94
C GLN A 238 -23.98 18.98 21.89
N SER A 239 -24.71 20.02 22.23
CA SER A 239 -25.53 20.76 21.26
C SER A 239 -24.61 21.71 20.52
N ILE A 240 -24.22 21.36 19.28
CA ILE A 240 -23.40 22.18 18.39
C ILE A 240 -24.32 22.90 17.45
N THR A 241 -24.49 24.20 17.63
CA THR A 241 -25.38 25.03 16.81
C THR A 241 -24.63 25.95 15.85
N ASN A 242 -23.34 26.17 16.10
CA ASN A 242 -22.49 27.04 15.26
C ASN A 242 -21.05 26.55 15.25
N TYR A 243 -20.25 27.13 14.32
CA TYR A 243 -18.87 26.71 14.15
C TYR A 243 -17.98 26.98 15.37
N GLN A 244 -18.25 28.06 16.13
CA GLN A 244 -17.47 28.38 17.33
C GLN A 244 -17.69 27.34 18.45
N GLU A 245 -18.91 26.85 18.59
CA GLU A 245 -19.20 25.73 19.49
C GLU A 245 -18.52 24.44 19.02
N PHE A 246 -18.50 24.20 17.70
CA PHE A 246 -17.83 23.06 17.13
C PHE A 246 -16.34 23.04 17.46
N ILE A 247 -15.60 24.09 17.19
CA ILE A 247 -14.15 24.12 17.47
C ILE A 247 -13.82 24.11 18.97
N ASN A 248 -14.78 24.49 19.83
CA ASN A 248 -14.65 24.42 21.28
C ASN A 248 -15.19 23.10 21.87
N SER A 249 -15.76 22.23 21.05
CA SER A 249 -16.26 20.92 21.46
C SER A 249 -15.14 19.91 21.74
N GLU A 250 -15.54 18.75 22.25
CA GLU A 250 -14.63 17.59 22.37
C GLU A 250 -14.67 16.70 21.11
N SER A 251 -15.02 17.30 19.95
CA SER A 251 -14.98 16.58 18.68
C SER A 251 -13.53 16.42 18.20
N ASN A 252 -13.16 15.19 17.88
CA ASN A 252 -11.84 14.81 17.34
C ASN A 252 -11.94 14.78 15.82
N TRP A 253 -11.15 15.60 15.13
CA TRP A 253 -11.19 15.72 13.67
C TRP A 253 -9.87 16.20 13.05
N ILE A 254 -8.81 16.35 13.86
CA ILE A 254 -7.52 16.87 13.42
C ILE A 254 -6.45 15.80 13.59
N GLU A 255 -5.78 15.46 12.50
CA GLU A 255 -4.55 14.68 12.54
C GLU A 255 -3.38 15.58 12.89
N MET A 256 -2.48 15.07 13.72
CA MET A 256 -1.22 15.76 14.06
C MET A 256 -0.03 14.82 13.91
N TRP A 257 0.98 15.34 13.25
CA TRP A 257 2.27 14.67 13.09
C TRP A 257 3.42 15.57 13.55
N VAL A 258 4.47 14.95 14.06
CA VAL A 258 5.68 15.64 14.50
C VAL A 258 6.94 14.91 14.04
N GLU A 259 7.98 15.66 13.67
CA GLU A 259 9.31 15.13 13.39
C GLU A 259 10.21 15.35 14.60
N LEU A 260 10.63 14.25 15.24
CA LEU A 260 11.45 14.21 16.46
C LEU A 260 12.73 13.43 16.17
N PRO A 261 13.83 14.11 15.79
CA PRO A 261 15.05 13.46 15.32
C PRO A 261 15.80 12.63 16.36
N THR A 262 15.58 12.91 17.65
CA THR A 262 16.32 12.27 18.74
C THR A 262 15.40 11.62 19.77
N ALA A 263 15.91 10.63 20.50
CA ALA A 263 15.19 10.05 21.62
C ALA A 263 14.89 11.07 22.73
N ALA A 264 15.78 12.06 22.92
CA ALA A 264 15.57 13.15 23.87
C ALA A 264 14.38 14.03 23.44
N SER A 265 14.32 14.50 22.18
CA SER A 265 13.20 15.30 21.69
C SER A 265 11.86 14.53 21.77
N ARG A 266 11.89 13.20 21.58
CA ARG A 266 10.71 12.36 21.78
C ARG A 266 10.26 12.32 23.25
N ALA A 267 11.20 12.16 24.18
CA ALA A 267 10.90 12.16 25.61
C ALA A 267 10.37 13.53 26.06
N ASP A 268 10.99 14.62 25.60
CA ASP A 268 10.59 15.98 25.90
C ASP A 268 9.18 16.29 25.36
N MET A 269 8.88 15.87 24.13
CA MET A 269 7.54 16.05 23.55
C MET A 269 6.48 15.28 24.32
N LEU A 270 6.78 14.03 24.73
CA LEU A 270 5.87 13.26 25.56
C LEU A 270 5.66 13.89 26.93
N ALA A 271 6.71 14.44 27.54
CA ALA A 271 6.61 15.19 28.80
C ALA A 271 5.75 16.45 28.64
N PHE A 272 5.90 17.17 27.52
CA PHE A 272 5.07 18.32 27.18
C PHE A 272 3.58 17.94 27.06
N MET A 273 3.27 16.87 26.35
CA MET A 273 1.91 16.33 26.23
C MET A 273 1.34 15.91 27.60
N ASN A 274 2.15 15.26 28.43
CA ASN A 274 1.76 14.83 29.76
C ASN A 274 1.49 16.00 30.71
N SER A 275 2.26 17.08 30.60
CA SER A 275 2.03 18.31 31.36
C SER A 275 0.71 18.97 30.95
N TYR A 276 0.44 19.06 29.65
CA TYR A 276 -0.82 19.54 29.12
C TYR A 276 -2.02 18.67 29.59
N TRP A 277 -1.88 17.36 29.52
CA TRP A 277 -2.88 16.43 30.05
C TRP A 277 -3.20 16.73 31.53
N ALA A 278 -2.17 16.93 32.36
CA ALA A 278 -2.34 17.20 33.78
C ALA A 278 -3.07 18.53 34.04
N GLU A 279 -2.82 19.54 33.23
CA GLU A 279 -3.55 20.83 33.29
C GLU A 279 -5.01 20.67 32.88
N GLN A 280 -5.27 19.98 31.77
CA GLN A 280 -6.62 19.73 31.27
C GLN A 280 -7.44 18.87 32.24
N ARG A 281 -6.81 17.90 32.90
CA ARG A 281 -7.45 17.10 33.94
C ARG A 281 -7.88 17.96 35.13
N LYS A 282 -7.05 18.90 35.59
CA LYS A 282 -7.42 19.85 36.64
C LYS A 282 -8.59 20.75 36.22
N ALA A 283 -8.69 21.06 34.94
CA ALA A 283 -9.79 21.84 34.37
C ALA A 283 -11.07 20.99 34.11
N GLY A 284 -11.07 19.71 34.48
CA GLY A 284 -12.25 18.82 34.35
C GLY A 284 -12.39 18.12 32.99
N ARG A 285 -11.40 18.32 32.06
CA ARG A 285 -11.32 17.55 30.81
C ARG A 285 -10.63 16.21 31.07
N PHE A 286 -10.05 15.57 30.16
CA PHE A 286 -9.22 14.33 30.27
C PHE A 286 -9.49 13.49 31.54
N GLN A 287 -10.68 12.92 31.64
CA GLN A 287 -11.10 12.17 32.83
C GLN A 287 -10.54 10.74 32.84
N ARG A 288 -10.13 10.22 31.68
CA ARG A 288 -9.46 8.92 31.56
C ARG A 288 -8.04 8.98 32.12
N PRO A 289 -7.43 7.83 32.49
CA PRO A 289 -6.02 7.76 32.82
C PRO A 289 -5.15 8.32 31.69
N ILE A 290 -3.93 8.79 32.04
CA ILE A 290 -2.98 9.28 31.04
C ILE A 290 -2.69 8.20 29.98
N ASN A 291 -2.89 8.56 28.72
CA ASN A 291 -2.77 7.65 27.58
C ASN A 291 -2.36 8.45 26.33
N ASN A 292 -1.22 9.15 26.43
CA ASN A 292 -0.69 9.97 25.36
C ASN A 292 0.35 9.16 24.58
N HIS A 293 0.27 9.13 23.26
CA HIS A 293 1.18 8.36 22.43
C HIS A 293 1.87 9.22 21.36
N LEU A 294 3.12 8.86 21.10
CA LEU A 294 3.91 9.23 19.94
C LEU A 294 4.21 7.93 19.16
N THR A 295 3.41 7.66 18.15
CA THR A 295 3.44 6.37 17.42
C THR A 295 4.16 6.56 16.09
N ASN A 296 5.26 5.83 15.85
CA ASN A 296 5.98 5.88 14.57
C ASN A 296 5.14 5.34 13.42
N VAL A 297 5.52 5.67 12.17
CA VAL A 297 4.73 5.33 10.99
C VAL A 297 4.41 3.84 10.90
N GLY A 298 5.41 2.97 11.10
CA GLY A 298 5.21 1.52 10.99
C GLY A 298 4.27 0.96 12.03
N ASP A 299 4.35 1.43 13.28
CA ASP A 299 3.46 1.00 14.36
C ASP A 299 2.08 1.65 14.22
N TRP A 300 2.00 2.89 13.69
CA TRP A 300 0.75 3.56 13.36
C TRP A 300 -0.09 2.76 12.35
N LEU A 301 0.56 2.27 11.29
CA LEU A 301 -0.09 1.42 10.29
C LEU A 301 -0.58 0.09 10.86
N LYS A 302 0.16 -0.50 11.82
CA LYS A 302 -0.24 -1.75 12.50
C LYS A 302 -1.42 -1.53 13.45
N VAL A 303 -1.36 -0.50 14.28
CA VAL A 303 -2.39 -0.16 15.27
C VAL A 303 -3.72 0.14 14.58
N ASN A 304 -3.67 0.84 13.44
CA ASN A 304 -4.88 1.14 12.65
C ASN A 304 -5.28 0.02 11.67
N HIS A 305 -4.73 -1.18 11.83
CA HIS A 305 -5.08 -2.36 11.05
C HIS A 305 -5.05 -2.15 9.52
N VAL A 306 -4.21 -1.23 9.03
CA VAL A 306 -4.04 -0.98 7.59
C VAL A 306 -3.59 -2.25 6.87
N VAL A 307 -2.74 -3.04 7.53
CA VAL A 307 -2.40 -4.41 7.12
C VAL A 307 -3.34 -5.34 7.87
N SER A 308 -4.48 -5.67 7.28
CA SER A 308 -5.38 -6.63 7.90
C SER A 308 -4.73 -8.01 8.01
N ALA A 309 -5.10 -8.76 9.04
CA ALA A 309 -4.68 -10.17 9.20
C ALA A 309 -5.07 -11.01 7.97
N ASP A 310 -6.15 -10.63 7.29
CA ASP A 310 -6.67 -11.28 6.09
C ASP A 310 -5.66 -11.26 4.94
N ASN A 311 -4.89 -10.17 4.77
CA ASN A 311 -3.86 -10.09 3.73
C ASN A 311 -2.74 -11.12 3.95
N SER A 312 -2.37 -11.38 5.20
CA SER A 312 -1.39 -12.43 5.54
C SER A 312 -1.96 -13.83 5.32
N ILE A 313 -3.26 -14.03 5.55
CA ILE A 313 -3.96 -15.29 5.29
C ILE A 313 -4.03 -15.55 3.78
N LEU A 314 -4.40 -14.54 2.99
CA LEU A 314 -4.42 -14.65 1.52
C LEU A 314 -3.05 -14.99 0.95
N LEU A 315 -1.99 -14.40 1.48
CA LEU A 315 -0.62 -14.72 1.08
C LEU A 315 -0.26 -16.18 1.38
N ARG A 316 -0.58 -16.68 2.59
CA ARG A 316 -0.37 -18.09 2.96
C ARG A 316 -1.18 -19.03 2.08
N LEU A 317 -2.42 -18.66 1.76
CA LEU A 317 -3.29 -19.43 0.88
C LEU A 317 -2.74 -19.50 -0.56
N ALA A 318 -2.18 -18.40 -1.08
CA ALA A 318 -1.54 -18.38 -2.40
C ALA A 318 -0.32 -19.32 -2.46
N PHE A 319 0.52 -19.34 -1.41
CA PHE A 319 1.64 -20.29 -1.31
C PHE A 319 1.17 -21.72 -1.16
N ALA A 320 0.12 -21.99 -0.39
CA ALA A 320 -0.47 -23.33 -0.29
C ALA A 320 -1.02 -23.79 -1.64
N PHE A 321 -1.69 -22.92 -2.39
CA PHE A 321 -2.17 -23.20 -3.75
C PHE A 321 -1.01 -23.51 -4.71
N LEU A 322 0.08 -22.72 -4.67
CA LEU A 322 1.28 -23.01 -5.44
C LEU A 322 1.84 -24.39 -5.11
N ALA A 323 1.92 -24.76 -3.82
CA ALA A 323 2.40 -26.06 -3.38
C ALA A 323 1.53 -27.20 -3.96
N VAL A 324 0.20 -27.07 -3.94
CA VAL A 324 -0.73 -28.03 -4.56
C VAL A 324 -0.49 -28.15 -6.07
N CYS A 325 -0.32 -27.02 -6.77
CA CYS A 325 -0.01 -27.00 -8.21
C CYS A 325 1.31 -27.74 -8.53
N LEU A 326 2.32 -27.57 -7.67
CA LEU A 326 3.61 -28.26 -7.81
C LEU A 326 3.49 -29.77 -7.55
N ILE A 327 2.78 -30.18 -6.49
CA ILE A 327 2.53 -31.60 -6.18
C ILE A 327 1.81 -32.27 -7.35
N ASN A 328 0.77 -31.64 -7.90
CA ASN A 328 0.07 -32.13 -9.08
C ASN A 328 1.00 -32.25 -10.28
N THR A 329 1.86 -31.27 -10.51
CA THR A 329 2.86 -31.27 -11.59
C THR A 329 3.84 -32.43 -11.42
N ILE A 330 4.32 -32.70 -10.19
CA ILE A 330 5.19 -33.85 -9.88
C ILE A 330 4.48 -35.17 -10.25
N GLY A 331 3.22 -35.35 -9.86
CA GLY A 331 2.42 -36.50 -10.18
C GLY A 331 2.27 -36.76 -11.69
N ILE A 332 1.95 -35.70 -12.44
CA ILE A 332 1.80 -35.76 -13.89
C ILE A 332 3.15 -36.05 -14.58
N LEU A 333 4.26 -35.43 -14.10
CA LEU A 333 5.62 -35.71 -14.59
C LEU A 333 5.99 -37.19 -14.37
N LEU A 334 5.73 -37.72 -13.17
CA LEU A 334 6.00 -39.11 -12.85
C LEU A 334 5.21 -40.04 -13.73
N ALA A 335 3.91 -39.80 -13.92
CA ALA A 335 3.06 -40.57 -14.82
C ALA A 335 3.55 -40.52 -16.29
N LYS A 336 3.92 -39.32 -16.78
CA LYS A 336 4.46 -39.09 -18.10
C LYS A 336 5.75 -39.89 -18.33
N PHE A 337 6.63 -39.89 -17.35
CA PHE A 337 7.94 -40.54 -17.42
C PHE A 337 7.79 -42.06 -17.28
N LEU A 338 6.89 -42.57 -16.42
CA LEU A 338 6.61 -44.00 -16.32
C LEU A 338 6.06 -44.57 -17.63
N LYS A 339 5.19 -43.86 -18.36
CA LYS A 339 4.73 -44.26 -19.71
C LYS A 339 5.86 -44.38 -20.73
N ARG A 340 7.01 -43.75 -20.50
CA ARG A 340 8.19 -43.77 -21.36
C ARG A 340 9.30 -44.69 -20.85
N SER A 341 9.07 -45.40 -19.77
CA SER A 341 10.08 -46.25 -19.13
C SER A 341 10.65 -47.33 -20.08
N ALA A 342 9.83 -47.88 -21.01
CA ALA A 342 10.28 -48.84 -22.01
C ALA A 342 11.35 -48.21 -22.97
N VAL A 343 11.11 -46.98 -23.45
CA VAL A 343 12.08 -46.24 -24.29
C VAL A 343 13.35 -45.94 -23.51
N THR A 344 13.21 -45.57 -22.25
CA THR A 344 14.36 -45.32 -21.36
C THR A 344 15.16 -46.57 -21.09
N GLY A 345 14.49 -47.72 -20.94
CA GLY A 345 15.11 -49.04 -20.82
C GLY A 345 15.90 -49.43 -22.06
N LEU A 346 15.34 -49.22 -23.26
CA LEU A 346 16.00 -49.45 -24.54
C LEU A 346 17.28 -48.56 -24.69
N LEU A 347 17.18 -47.28 -24.41
CA LEU A 347 18.33 -46.38 -24.46
C LEU A 347 19.47 -46.84 -23.51
N ARG A 348 19.09 -47.34 -22.32
CA ARG A 348 20.11 -47.89 -21.38
C ARG A 348 20.72 -49.21 -21.89
N ALA A 349 19.92 -50.05 -22.54
CA ALA A 349 20.45 -51.26 -23.18
C ALA A 349 21.41 -50.95 -24.33
N LEU A 350 21.21 -49.82 -25.02
CA LEU A 350 22.04 -49.30 -26.08
C LEU A 350 23.29 -48.50 -25.54
N GLY A 351 23.54 -48.48 -24.22
CA GLY A 351 24.70 -47.91 -23.59
C GLY A 351 24.57 -46.50 -23.01
N ALA A 352 23.34 -45.95 -22.95
CA ALA A 352 23.14 -44.64 -22.32
C ALA A 352 23.38 -44.70 -20.80
N SER A 353 24.21 -43.77 -20.26
CA SER A 353 24.52 -43.70 -18.86
C SER A 353 23.31 -43.16 -18.04
N ARG A 354 23.23 -43.52 -16.74
CA ARG A 354 22.22 -43.01 -15.81
C ARG A 354 22.25 -41.46 -15.75
N ARG A 355 23.44 -40.89 -15.83
CA ARG A 355 23.65 -39.44 -15.78
C ARG A 355 23.08 -38.74 -17.02
N GLN A 356 23.21 -39.34 -18.22
CA GLN A 356 22.64 -38.82 -19.46
C GLN A 356 21.09 -38.79 -19.41
N ILE A 357 20.47 -39.87 -18.92
CA ILE A 357 19.03 -39.96 -18.75
C ILE A 357 18.51 -38.94 -17.73
N PHE A 358 19.19 -38.81 -16.61
CA PHE A 358 18.87 -37.82 -15.59
C PHE A 358 18.89 -36.39 -16.16
N TRP A 359 19.97 -36.00 -16.85
CA TRP A 359 20.06 -34.67 -17.48
C TRP A 359 19.01 -34.44 -18.57
N GLN A 360 18.69 -35.46 -19.35
CA GLN A 360 17.65 -35.38 -20.36
C GLN A 360 16.28 -35.03 -19.73
N HIS A 361 15.90 -35.72 -18.68
CA HIS A 361 14.66 -35.45 -17.97
C HIS A 361 14.70 -34.11 -17.23
N LEU A 362 15.82 -33.76 -16.63
CA LEU A 362 15.97 -32.47 -15.96
C LEU A 362 15.82 -31.28 -16.93
N VAL A 363 16.38 -31.37 -18.13
CA VAL A 363 16.21 -30.34 -19.19
C VAL A 363 14.74 -30.29 -19.65
N GLU A 364 14.07 -31.42 -19.79
CA GLU A 364 12.65 -31.46 -20.13
C GLU A 364 11.79 -30.77 -19.07
N VAL A 365 12.02 -31.06 -17.79
CA VAL A 365 11.36 -30.40 -16.67
C VAL A 365 11.68 -28.93 -16.63
N GLY A 366 12.95 -28.54 -16.79
CA GLY A 366 13.37 -27.15 -16.82
C GLY A 366 12.69 -26.35 -17.94
N ALA A 367 12.47 -26.96 -19.11
CA ALA A 367 11.75 -26.30 -20.20
C ALA A 367 10.25 -26.10 -19.90
N ILE A 368 9.59 -27.09 -19.25
CA ILE A 368 8.19 -26.97 -18.80
C ILE A 368 8.09 -25.85 -17.74
N ALA A 369 9.04 -25.83 -16.83
CA ALA A 369 9.17 -24.84 -15.80
C ALA A 369 9.31 -23.42 -16.33
N ALA A 370 10.25 -23.21 -17.26
CA ALA A 370 10.47 -21.93 -17.90
C ALA A 370 9.20 -21.44 -18.62
N ALA A 371 8.54 -22.35 -19.37
CA ALA A 371 7.28 -22.02 -20.04
C ALA A 371 6.16 -21.69 -19.04
N GLY A 372 6.03 -22.46 -17.95
CA GLY A 372 5.07 -22.21 -16.89
C GLY A 372 5.34 -20.91 -16.14
N ALA A 373 6.59 -20.61 -15.82
CA ALA A 373 6.99 -19.35 -15.18
C ALA A 373 6.67 -18.14 -16.07
N THR A 374 7.03 -18.19 -17.34
CA THR A 374 6.72 -17.11 -18.29
C THR A 374 5.21 -16.89 -18.42
N ALA A 375 4.44 -17.97 -18.58
CA ALA A 375 2.98 -17.88 -18.60
C ALA A 375 2.42 -17.38 -17.27
N GLY A 376 3.01 -17.78 -16.14
CA GLY A 376 2.63 -17.30 -14.79
C GLY A 376 2.83 -15.81 -14.59
N VAL A 377 3.91 -15.23 -15.12
CA VAL A 377 4.11 -13.78 -15.12
C VAL A 377 3.00 -13.09 -15.92
N VAL A 378 2.67 -13.60 -17.10
CA VAL A 378 1.57 -13.05 -17.91
C VAL A 378 0.24 -13.13 -17.16
N VAL A 379 -0.08 -14.26 -16.54
CA VAL A 379 -1.28 -14.44 -15.70
C VAL A 379 -1.27 -13.46 -14.53
N GLY A 380 -0.12 -13.28 -13.87
CA GLY A 380 0.06 -12.30 -12.79
C GLY A 380 -0.22 -10.87 -13.24
N ILE A 381 0.32 -10.45 -14.39
CA ILE A 381 0.05 -9.12 -14.97
C ILE A 381 -1.43 -8.92 -15.27
N ILE A 382 -2.07 -9.92 -15.89
CA ILE A 382 -3.51 -9.88 -16.19
C ILE A 382 -4.30 -9.81 -14.89
N GLY A 383 -3.93 -10.61 -13.87
CA GLY A 383 -4.56 -10.61 -12.57
C GLY A 383 -4.45 -9.26 -11.87
N LEU A 384 -3.27 -8.61 -11.89
CA LEU A 384 -3.10 -7.27 -11.32
C LEU A 384 -3.97 -6.22 -12.03
N LYS A 385 -4.04 -6.27 -13.38
CA LYS A 385 -4.94 -5.39 -14.14
C LYS A 385 -6.42 -5.66 -13.84
N ALA A 386 -6.81 -6.90 -13.63
CA ALA A 386 -8.17 -7.25 -13.25
C ALA A 386 -8.50 -6.72 -11.84
N VAL A 387 -7.57 -6.82 -10.89
CA VAL A 387 -7.70 -6.21 -9.56
C VAL A 387 -7.88 -4.70 -9.68
N GLN A 388 -7.03 -4.02 -10.46
CA GLN A 388 -7.19 -2.57 -10.72
C GLN A 388 -8.58 -2.25 -11.26
N ALA A 389 -9.03 -2.92 -12.31
CA ALA A 389 -10.31 -2.65 -12.94
C ALA A 389 -11.51 -2.89 -12.01
N LEU A 390 -11.44 -3.89 -11.12
CA LEU A 390 -12.48 -4.17 -10.12
C LEU A 390 -12.59 -3.04 -9.08
N TYR A 391 -11.47 -2.45 -8.70
CA TYR A 391 -11.44 -1.39 -7.72
C TYR A 391 -11.68 0.00 -8.34
N ASP A 392 -11.32 0.23 -9.62
CA ASP A 392 -11.62 1.47 -10.34
C ASP A 392 -13.13 1.65 -10.60
N THR A 393 -13.90 0.57 -10.75
CA THR A 393 -15.36 0.65 -10.94
C THR A 393 -16.11 1.11 -9.68
N GLY A 394 -15.48 1.10 -8.51
CA GLY A 394 -16.00 1.63 -7.24
C GLY A 394 -15.71 3.11 -7.00
N ASN A 395 -15.00 3.78 -7.89
CA ASN A 395 -14.62 5.19 -7.74
C ASN A 395 -15.80 6.13 -7.99
N SER A 396 -16.42 6.58 -6.91
CA SER A 396 -17.15 7.86 -6.95
C SER A 396 -16.12 9.00 -7.05
N ASP A 397 -16.45 10.10 -7.74
CA ASP A 397 -15.60 11.31 -7.87
C ASP A 397 -15.17 11.90 -6.50
N PHE A 398 -15.77 11.42 -5.42
CA PHE A 398 -15.55 11.80 -4.05
C PHE A 398 -15.02 10.60 -3.24
N GLY A 399 -13.74 10.59 -2.92
CA GLY A 399 -13.15 9.64 -1.98
C GLY A 399 -12.89 8.22 -2.51
N GLY A 400 -12.72 8.06 -3.81
CA GLY A 400 -12.37 6.76 -4.39
C GLY A 400 -11.03 6.23 -3.86
N SER A 401 -10.99 4.93 -3.59
CA SER A 401 -9.77 4.26 -3.15
C SER A 401 -8.78 4.15 -4.32
N ASN A 402 -7.53 4.52 -4.06
CA ASN A 402 -6.47 4.44 -5.07
C ASN A 402 -5.77 3.08 -5.04
N TYR A 403 -6.52 2.03 -5.38
CA TYR A 403 -5.92 0.71 -5.56
C TYR A 403 -5.04 0.61 -6.82
N ALA A 404 -5.08 1.62 -7.71
CA ALA A 404 -4.13 1.70 -8.83
C ALA A 404 -2.69 1.81 -8.33
N ALA A 405 -2.45 2.47 -7.19
CA ALA A 405 -1.15 2.51 -6.52
C ALA A 405 -0.67 1.12 -6.05
N LEU A 406 -1.59 0.19 -5.77
CA LEU A 406 -1.25 -1.19 -5.37
C LEU A 406 -0.67 -2.03 -6.50
N ALA A 407 -0.86 -1.63 -7.75
CA ALA A 407 -0.41 -2.38 -8.92
C ALA A 407 0.85 -1.79 -9.56
N HIS A 408 1.53 -0.86 -8.91
CA HIS A 408 2.87 -0.51 -9.32
C HIS A 408 3.75 -1.75 -9.24
N PHE A 409 4.34 -2.11 -10.38
CA PHE A 409 5.26 -3.23 -10.49
C PHE A 409 6.40 -3.04 -9.50
N ASP A 410 6.37 -3.81 -8.42
CA ASP A 410 7.53 -3.96 -7.55
C ASP A 410 8.52 -4.95 -8.22
N PRO A 411 9.62 -4.47 -8.83
CA PRO A 411 10.58 -5.35 -9.48
C PRO A 411 11.21 -6.34 -8.50
N VAL A 412 11.25 -6.00 -7.20
CA VAL A 412 11.78 -6.87 -6.15
C VAL A 412 10.80 -8.00 -5.86
N GLY A 413 9.51 -7.72 -5.74
CA GLY A 413 8.46 -8.73 -5.56
C GLY A 413 8.39 -9.71 -6.74
N ILE A 414 8.50 -9.20 -7.98
CA ILE A 414 8.56 -10.03 -9.19
C ILE A 414 9.81 -10.92 -9.17
N ALA A 415 10.97 -10.38 -8.81
CA ALA A 415 12.21 -11.16 -8.72
C ALA A 415 12.12 -12.28 -7.68
N TRP A 416 11.50 -12.02 -6.51
CA TRP A 416 11.21 -13.04 -5.51
C TRP A 416 10.24 -14.12 -6.01
N ALA A 417 9.16 -13.72 -6.70
CA ALA A 417 8.20 -14.65 -7.28
C ALA A 417 8.83 -15.54 -8.35
N LEU A 418 9.66 -14.97 -9.22
CA LEU A 418 10.42 -15.71 -10.25
C LEU A 418 11.47 -16.64 -9.61
N GLY A 419 12.17 -16.19 -8.58
CA GLY A 419 13.13 -17.00 -7.82
C GLY A 419 12.45 -18.20 -7.14
N LEU A 420 11.32 -17.99 -6.49
CA LEU A 420 10.50 -19.04 -5.89
C LEU A 420 9.96 -20.02 -6.94
N ALA A 421 9.51 -19.51 -8.08
CA ALA A 421 9.04 -20.32 -9.19
C ALA A 421 10.17 -21.22 -9.75
N ALA A 422 11.37 -20.66 -9.96
CA ALA A 422 12.52 -21.41 -10.41
C ALA A 422 12.94 -22.49 -9.42
N LEU A 423 13.06 -22.15 -8.13
CA LEU A 423 13.38 -23.07 -7.03
C LEU A 423 12.35 -24.20 -6.92
N SER A 424 11.07 -23.86 -6.91
CA SER A 424 9.98 -24.80 -6.78
C SER A 424 9.94 -25.78 -7.93
N THR A 425 10.23 -25.30 -9.15
CA THR A 425 10.19 -26.15 -10.35
C THR A 425 11.39 -27.07 -10.44
N VAL A 426 12.57 -26.58 -10.07
CA VAL A 426 13.76 -27.43 -9.96
C VAL A 426 13.52 -28.54 -8.91
N ALA A 427 12.98 -28.18 -7.74
CA ALA A 427 12.65 -29.14 -6.69
C ALA A 427 11.61 -30.18 -7.16
N ALA A 428 10.55 -29.74 -7.86
CA ALA A 428 9.53 -30.61 -8.44
C ALA A 428 10.09 -31.58 -9.51
N GLY A 429 11.09 -31.15 -10.25
CA GLY A 429 11.71 -31.96 -11.30
C GLY A 429 12.77 -32.92 -10.84
N LEU A 430 13.48 -32.61 -9.75
CA LEU A 430 14.55 -33.44 -9.21
C LEU A 430 14.05 -34.83 -8.78
N TYR A 431 12.93 -34.91 -8.09
CA TYR A 431 12.38 -36.18 -7.58
C TYR A 431 11.99 -37.17 -8.69
N PRO A 432 11.18 -36.78 -9.71
CA PRO A 432 10.87 -37.68 -10.84
C PRO A 432 12.10 -38.07 -11.68
N ALA A 433 13.01 -37.14 -11.93
CA ALA A 433 14.22 -37.40 -12.70
C ALA A 433 15.15 -38.38 -11.99
N TRP A 434 15.28 -38.24 -10.67
CA TRP A 434 16.08 -39.15 -9.83
C TRP A 434 15.47 -40.56 -9.74
N THR A 435 14.16 -40.67 -9.55
CA THR A 435 13.43 -41.93 -9.42
C THR A 435 13.57 -42.79 -10.69
N ILE A 436 13.43 -42.15 -11.87
CA ILE A 436 13.52 -42.85 -13.16
C ILE A 436 14.94 -43.28 -13.49
N GLY A 437 15.94 -42.49 -13.10
CA GLY A 437 17.35 -42.87 -13.27
C GLY A 437 17.74 -44.16 -12.50
N ARG A 438 16.99 -44.53 -11.47
CA ARG A 438 17.24 -45.71 -10.62
C ARG A 438 16.47 -46.96 -11.02
N LEU A 439 15.47 -46.88 -11.90
CA LEU A 439 14.67 -48.04 -12.29
C LEU A 439 15.50 -49.11 -13.04
N PRO A 440 15.46 -50.40 -12.63
CA PRO A 440 16.22 -51.45 -13.28
C PRO A 440 15.58 -51.80 -14.64
N PRO A 441 16.38 -51.94 -15.71
CA PRO A 441 15.90 -52.20 -17.09
C PRO A 441 15.07 -53.52 -17.23
N SER A 442 15.37 -54.51 -16.35
CA SER A 442 14.76 -55.84 -16.38
C SER A 442 13.24 -55.90 -16.09
N ARG A 443 12.69 -54.91 -15.39
CA ARG A 443 11.26 -54.87 -15.02
C ARG A 443 10.34 -54.49 -16.20
N TYR A 444 10.87 -53.82 -17.24
CA TYR A 444 10.06 -53.27 -18.33
C TYR A 444 10.22 -54.03 -19.67
N LEU A 445 11.18 -54.96 -19.75
CA LEU A 445 11.34 -55.84 -20.90
C LEU A 445 10.48 -57.11 -20.80
N LYS A 446 9.84 -57.40 -19.62
CA LYS A 446 9.03 -58.58 -19.37
C LYS A 446 7.52 -58.39 -19.54
N SER A 447 7.03 -57.20 -19.90
CA SER A 447 5.62 -56.94 -20.09
C SER A 447 5.30 -56.60 -21.56
N GLN A 448 5.49 -57.55 -22.46
CA GLN A 448 4.80 -57.74 -23.71
C GLN A 448 4.25 -59.16 -23.77
#